data_5c2eea94c4b2858bbc7449397a661767
#
_entry.id   5c2eea94c4b2858bbc7449397a661767
#
_cell.length_a   1.000
_cell.length_b   1.000
_cell.length_c   1.000
_cell.angle_alpha   90.00
_cell.angle_beta   90.00
_cell.angle_gamma   90.00
#
_symmetry.space_group_name_H-M   'P 1'
#
loop_
_entity.id
_entity.type
_entity.pdbx_description
1 polymer ?
#
loop_
_entity_poly.entity_id
_entity_poly.type
_entity_poly.pdbx_seq_one_letter_code
_entity_poly.pdbx_strand_id
1 'polypeptide(L)'
;YILLGLGVVILNIQQIPAVFQSIFEGAFHPAAFTGGMVGTLFTSMKKGVSRGIFSNEAGLGTGSIAHATADTSQPVKQGLFGIFEVFTDTIVICTLTALIILCSGINVPYGQAAGAELTIQGFTATYGGWVSIFTAIALCCFAFSTTIGWGLYGSRCIEFLFGTKTIRPFMIVYSLVAILGATVDLGLLWSIAETFNGLMSIPNLIAVFLLSGT
;
A
#
# COMPACT_ATOMS: atom_id res chain seq x y z
N TYR A 1 -15.06 -0.07 -6.11
CA TYR A 1 -14.34 0.92 -5.31
C TYR A 1 -14.09 2.22 -6.10
N ILE A 2 -13.38 2.17 -7.24
CA ILE A 2 -13.01 3.36 -8.04
C ILE A 2 -14.24 4.18 -8.45
N LEU A 3 -15.29 3.57 -8.97
CA LEU A 3 -16.50 4.29 -9.40
C LEU A 3 -17.19 5.04 -8.25
N LEU A 4 -17.31 4.41 -7.09
CA LEU A 4 -17.87 5.07 -5.91
C LEU A 4 -16.93 6.15 -5.38
N GLY A 5 -15.62 5.93 -5.42
CA GLY A 5 -14.63 6.92 -5.03
C GLY A 5 -14.68 8.17 -5.91
N LEU A 6 -14.75 7.99 -7.24
CA LEU A 6 -14.96 9.10 -8.18
C LEU A 6 -16.26 9.85 -7.88
N GLY A 7 -17.33 9.13 -7.52
CA GLY A 7 -18.57 9.76 -7.09
C GLY A 7 -18.40 10.65 -5.86
N VAL A 8 -17.65 10.21 -4.82
CA VAL A 8 -17.32 11.07 -3.66
C VAL A 8 -16.61 12.34 -4.11
N VAL A 9 -15.61 12.20 -4.97
CA VAL A 9 -14.81 13.34 -5.46
C VAL A 9 -15.68 14.31 -6.28
N ILE A 10 -16.55 13.80 -7.16
CA ILE A 10 -17.46 14.61 -7.97
C ILE A 10 -18.48 15.35 -7.10
N LEU A 11 -19.09 14.66 -6.12
CA LEU A 11 -20.07 15.26 -5.22
C LEU A 11 -19.43 16.32 -4.31
N ASN A 12 -18.15 16.21 -4.02
CA ASN A 12 -17.40 17.15 -3.18
C ASN A 12 -16.39 17.99 -3.99
N ILE A 13 -16.62 18.21 -5.28
CA ILE A 13 -15.68 18.86 -6.20
C ILE A 13 -15.25 20.27 -5.72
N GLN A 14 -16.11 20.96 -5.01
CA GLN A 14 -15.85 22.30 -4.46
C GLN A 14 -14.79 22.26 -3.34
N GLN A 15 -14.59 21.12 -2.70
CA GLN A 15 -13.59 20.96 -1.63
C GLN A 15 -12.19 20.71 -2.20
N ILE A 16 -12.06 20.29 -3.45
CA ILE A 16 -10.78 19.89 -4.05
C ILE A 16 -9.71 21.01 -3.97
N PRO A 17 -10.00 22.27 -4.33
CA PRO A 17 -9.00 23.34 -4.23
C PRO A 17 -8.50 23.55 -2.79
N ALA A 18 -9.42 23.55 -1.82
CA ALA A 18 -9.08 23.70 -0.39
C ALA A 18 -8.25 22.52 0.13
N VAL A 19 -8.58 21.28 -0.31
CA VAL A 19 -7.83 20.08 0.04
C VAL A 19 -6.40 20.14 -0.52
N PHE A 20 -6.21 20.49 -1.79
CA PHE A 20 -4.87 20.65 -2.34
C PHE A 20 -4.10 21.78 -1.65
N GLN A 21 -4.74 22.91 -1.37
CA GLN A 21 -4.12 23.99 -0.60
C GLN A 21 -3.64 23.48 0.75
N SER A 22 -4.47 22.77 1.51
CA SER A 22 -4.12 22.24 2.83
C SER A 22 -2.98 21.21 2.78
N ILE A 23 -2.90 20.39 1.71
CA ILE A 23 -1.79 19.45 1.48
C ILE A 23 -0.48 20.22 1.28
N PHE A 24 -0.48 21.23 0.42
CA PHE A 24 0.70 22.06 0.16
C PHE A 24 1.10 22.88 1.40
N GLU A 25 0.16 23.48 2.08
CA GLU A 25 0.41 24.21 3.32
C GLU A 25 0.98 23.30 4.40
N GLY A 26 0.40 22.11 4.59
CA GLY A 26 0.92 21.11 5.55
C GLY A 26 2.32 20.59 5.19
N ALA A 27 2.66 20.52 3.90
CA ALA A 27 3.98 20.09 3.46
C ALA A 27 5.06 21.18 3.62
N PHE A 28 4.71 22.46 3.42
CA PHE A 28 5.67 23.55 3.32
C PHE A 28 5.57 24.59 4.45
N HIS A 29 4.49 24.61 5.24
CA HIS A 29 4.32 25.52 6.39
C HIS A 29 4.24 24.74 7.70
N PRO A 30 5.35 24.62 8.41
CA PRO A 30 5.46 23.70 9.54
C PRO A 30 5.01 24.27 10.88
N ALA A 31 4.09 25.21 10.91
CA ALA A 31 3.58 25.80 12.15
C ALA A 31 2.91 24.80 13.11
N ALA A 32 2.68 23.56 12.69
CA ALA A 32 1.93 22.56 13.45
C ALA A 32 2.80 21.49 14.15
N PHE A 33 4.12 21.46 13.97
CA PHE A 33 4.95 20.40 14.52
C PHE A 33 6.18 20.90 15.27
N THR A 34 6.42 20.33 16.44
CA THR A 34 7.49 20.66 17.40
C THR A 34 8.93 20.40 16.91
N GLY A 35 9.15 20.12 15.65
CA GLY A 35 10.48 19.77 15.10
C GLY A 35 11.05 20.76 14.07
N GLY A 36 10.36 21.86 13.77
CA GLY A 36 10.77 22.81 12.72
C GLY A 36 10.52 22.28 11.29
N MET A 37 10.66 23.16 10.28
CA MET A 37 10.34 22.91 8.88
C MET A 37 11.07 21.68 8.31
N VAL A 38 12.35 21.56 8.56
CA VAL A 38 13.19 20.48 8.03
C VAL A 38 12.78 19.13 8.63
N GLY A 39 12.46 19.09 9.94
CA GLY A 39 12.04 17.86 10.62
C GLY A 39 10.71 17.33 10.10
N THR A 40 9.76 18.21 9.83
CA THR A 40 8.43 17.84 9.29
C THR A 40 8.51 17.32 7.86
N LEU A 41 9.24 18.04 7.00
CA LEU A 41 9.46 17.62 5.61
C LEU A 41 10.14 16.25 5.55
N PHE A 42 11.20 16.06 6.36
CA PHE A 42 11.93 14.79 6.39
C PHE A 42 11.06 13.64 6.91
N THR A 43 10.23 13.88 7.93
CA THR A 43 9.31 12.87 8.48
C THR A 43 8.23 12.50 7.46
N SER A 44 7.64 13.48 6.79
CA SER A 44 6.63 13.24 5.75
C SER A 44 7.23 12.49 4.56
N MET A 45 8.43 12.89 4.12
CA MET A 45 9.15 12.20 3.05
C MET A 45 9.48 10.76 3.43
N LYS A 46 10.01 10.54 4.64
CA LYS A 46 10.31 9.19 5.15
C LYS A 46 9.07 8.31 5.18
N LYS A 47 7.96 8.81 5.70
CA LYS A 47 6.70 8.07 5.75
C LYS A 47 6.14 7.80 4.35
N GLY A 48 6.16 8.79 3.46
CA GLY A 48 5.70 8.63 2.08
C GLY A 48 6.52 7.59 1.31
N VAL A 49 7.85 7.65 1.40
CA VAL A 49 8.75 6.68 0.76
C VAL A 49 8.52 5.27 1.32
N SER A 50 8.46 5.13 2.65
CA SER A 50 8.21 3.83 3.29
C SER A 50 6.89 3.20 2.83
N ARG A 51 5.80 3.97 2.79
CA ARG A 51 4.49 3.48 2.34
C ARG A 51 4.46 3.21 0.83
N GLY A 52 5.10 4.05 0.02
CA GLY A 52 5.21 3.84 -1.42
C GLY A 52 6.00 2.58 -1.78
N ILE A 53 7.11 2.32 -1.10
CA ILE A 53 7.87 1.06 -1.27
C ILE A 53 7.00 -0.14 -0.91
N PHE A 54 6.24 -0.06 0.18
CA PHE A 54 5.37 -1.15 0.62
C PHE A 54 4.24 -1.42 -0.38
N SER A 55 3.52 -0.39 -0.81
CA SER A 55 2.36 -0.52 -1.72
C SER A 55 2.76 -1.01 -3.11
N ASN A 56 3.84 -0.46 -3.66
CA ASN A 56 4.30 -0.76 -5.02
C ASN A 56 5.30 -1.92 -5.08
N GLU A 57 5.63 -2.53 -3.94
CA GLU A 57 6.69 -3.56 -3.85
C GLU A 57 8.03 -3.09 -4.48
N ALA A 58 8.25 -1.78 -4.50
CA ALA A 58 9.33 -1.13 -5.24
C ALA A 58 10.70 -1.50 -4.66
N GLY A 59 11.51 -2.17 -5.47
CA GLY A 59 12.84 -2.61 -5.06
C GLY A 59 12.88 -3.85 -4.16
N LEU A 60 11.74 -4.48 -3.84
CA LEU A 60 11.69 -5.67 -2.98
C LEU A 60 12.01 -6.97 -3.73
N GLY A 61 11.83 -6.99 -5.06
CA GLY A 61 12.00 -8.19 -5.90
C GLY A 61 10.78 -9.12 -5.93
N THR A 62 9.74 -8.83 -5.17
CA THR A 62 8.50 -9.64 -5.09
C THR A 62 7.66 -9.54 -6.35
N GLY A 63 7.55 -8.36 -6.95
CA GLY A 63 6.83 -8.15 -8.20
C GLY A 63 7.36 -9.01 -9.34
N SER A 64 8.68 -9.22 -9.44
CA SER A 64 9.26 -10.10 -10.45
C SER A 64 8.86 -11.56 -10.25
N ILE A 65 8.59 -12.03 -9.03
CA ILE A 65 8.09 -13.39 -8.77
C ILE A 65 6.66 -13.54 -9.33
N ALA A 66 5.80 -12.55 -9.15
CA ALA A 66 4.45 -12.55 -9.72
C ALA A 66 4.51 -12.55 -11.26
N HIS A 67 5.25 -11.62 -11.83
CA HIS A 67 5.38 -11.47 -13.29
C HIS A 67 6.06 -12.67 -13.98
N ALA A 68 6.92 -13.42 -13.28
CA ALA A 68 7.54 -14.63 -13.79
C ALA A 68 6.54 -15.77 -14.06
N THR A 69 5.33 -15.71 -13.51
CA THR A 69 4.27 -16.71 -13.77
C THR A 69 3.51 -16.47 -15.07
N ALA A 70 3.73 -15.31 -15.72
CA ALA A 70 3.03 -14.95 -16.94
C ALA A 70 3.48 -15.80 -18.13
N ASP A 71 2.51 -16.30 -18.91
CA ASP A 71 2.77 -16.98 -20.17
C ASP A 71 3.02 -15.95 -21.28
N THR A 72 4.28 -15.57 -21.46
CA THR A 72 4.70 -14.58 -22.47
C THR A 72 6.01 -14.96 -23.12
N SER A 73 6.08 -14.77 -24.43
CA SER A 73 7.32 -14.93 -25.19
C SER A 73 8.24 -13.68 -25.14
N GLN A 74 7.75 -12.57 -24.57
CA GLN A 74 8.44 -11.29 -24.54
C GLN A 74 8.46 -10.70 -23.12
N PRO A 75 9.50 -10.99 -22.33
CA PRO A 75 9.61 -10.52 -20.94
C PRO A 75 9.46 -9.00 -20.79
N VAL A 76 9.98 -8.23 -21.76
CA VAL A 76 9.88 -6.77 -21.77
C VAL A 76 8.42 -6.28 -21.77
N LYS A 77 7.52 -6.94 -22.52
CA LYS A 77 6.10 -6.60 -22.51
C LYS A 77 5.49 -6.81 -21.12
N GLN A 78 5.87 -7.89 -20.45
CA GLN A 78 5.41 -8.14 -19.10
C GLN A 78 5.93 -7.08 -18.11
N GLY A 79 7.17 -6.63 -18.28
CA GLY A 79 7.71 -5.51 -17.49
C GLY A 79 6.92 -4.20 -17.65
N LEU A 80 6.41 -3.92 -18.86
CA LEU A 80 5.55 -2.75 -19.09
C LEU A 80 4.22 -2.82 -18.33
N PHE A 81 3.66 -4.02 -18.11
CA PHE A 81 2.48 -4.17 -17.24
C PHE A 81 2.77 -3.80 -15.80
N GLY A 82 3.97 -4.07 -15.28
CA GLY A 82 4.39 -3.63 -13.95
C GLY A 82 4.40 -2.10 -13.82
N ILE A 83 4.79 -1.36 -14.86
CA ILE A 83 4.72 0.11 -14.87
C ILE A 83 3.26 0.57 -14.80
N PHE A 84 2.37 -0.04 -15.58
CA PHE A 84 0.94 0.28 -15.56
C PHE A 84 0.29 -0.05 -14.20
N GLU A 85 0.67 -1.16 -13.59
CA GLU A 85 0.20 -1.58 -12.28
C GLU A 85 0.57 -0.54 -11.19
N VAL A 86 1.86 -0.17 -11.11
CA VAL A 86 2.36 0.84 -10.16
C VAL A 86 1.69 2.20 -10.40
N PHE A 87 1.53 2.62 -11.65
CA PHE A 87 0.81 3.85 -11.98
C PHE A 87 -0.63 3.81 -11.48
N THR A 88 -1.34 2.71 -11.74
CA THR A 88 -2.74 2.56 -11.34
C THR A 88 -2.88 2.53 -9.83
N ASP A 89 -2.03 1.80 -9.11
CA ASP A 89 -2.06 1.76 -7.66
C ASP A 89 -1.78 3.14 -7.05
N THR A 90 -0.67 3.75 -7.39
CA THR A 90 -0.19 4.96 -6.73
C THR A 90 -0.91 6.22 -7.20
N ILE A 91 -1.01 6.42 -8.52
CA ILE A 91 -1.57 7.67 -9.05
C ILE A 91 -3.10 7.64 -9.05
N VAL A 92 -3.73 6.50 -9.35
CA VAL A 92 -5.20 6.45 -9.40
C VAL A 92 -5.77 6.07 -8.04
N ILE A 93 -5.44 4.90 -7.50
CA ILE A 93 -6.12 4.36 -6.30
C ILE A 93 -5.72 5.11 -5.03
N CYS A 94 -4.42 5.33 -4.79
CA CYS A 94 -3.98 6.02 -3.57
C CYS A 94 -4.41 7.49 -3.56
N THR A 95 -4.32 8.19 -4.72
CA THR A 95 -4.78 9.58 -4.82
C THR A 95 -6.29 9.66 -4.62
N LEU A 96 -7.05 8.76 -5.24
CA LEU A 96 -8.49 8.69 -5.07
C LEU A 96 -8.87 8.46 -3.60
N THR A 97 -8.22 7.52 -2.93
CA THR A 97 -8.46 7.22 -1.50
C THR A 97 -8.15 8.43 -0.62
N ALA A 98 -7.03 9.12 -0.88
CA ALA A 98 -6.69 10.35 -0.16
C ALA A 98 -7.75 11.44 -0.36
N LEU A 99 -8.22 11.64 -1.60
CA LEU A 99 -9.28 12.61 -1.89
C LEU A 99 -10.61 12.23 -1.25
N ILE A 100 -10.98 10.94 -1.21
CA ILE A 100 -12.17 10.47 -0.50
C ILE A 100 -12.13 10.88 0.96
N ILE A 101 -11.00 10.66 1.64
CA ILE A 101 -10.83 10.99 3.06
C ILE A 101 -10.85 12.51 3.26
N LEU A 102 -10.07 13.27 2.49
CA LEU A 102 -9.88 14.70 2.70
C LEU A 102 -11.07 15.54 2.23
N CYS A 103 -11.74 15.16 1.13
CA CYS A 103 -12.91 15.90 0.63
C CYS A 103 -14.19 15.59 1.40
N SER A 104 -14.26 14.50 2.17
CA SER A 104 -15.45 14.15 2.94
C SER A 104 -15.63 14.97 4.23
N GLY A 105 -14.62 15.77 4.61
CA GLY A 105 -14.68 16.61 5.82
C GLY A 105 -14.62 15.86 7.14
N ILE A 106 -14.25 14.58 7.12
CA ILE A 106 -14.07 13.79 8.36
C ILE A 106 -12.86 14.28 9.15
N ASN A 107 -12.93 14.11 10.47
CA ASN A 107 -11.79 14.43 11.32
C ASN A 107 -10.70 13.36 11.18
N VAL A 108 -9.51 13.75 10.72
CA VAL A 108 -8.35 12.87 10.63
C VAL A 108 -7.52 13.02 11.93
N PRO A 109 -7.46 11.99 12.78
CA PRO A 109 -6.73 12.07 14.03
C PRO A 109 -5.22 12.12 13.78
N TYR A 110 -4.57 13.18 14.23
CA TYR A 110 -3.12 13.31 14.14
C TYR A 110 -2.41 12.48 15.21
N GLY A 111 -1.28 11.87 14.84
CA GLY A 111 -0.44 11.10 15.77
C GLY A 111 -0.97 9.70 16.11
N GLN A 112 -2.08 9.27 15.52
CA GLN A 112 -2.59 7.92 15.66
C GLN A 112 -2.39 7.10 14.38
N ALA A 113 -2.22 5.78 14.52
CA ALA A 113 -2.18 4.89 13.37
C ALA A 113 -3.58 4.83 12.74
N ALA A 114 -3.72 5.42 11.56
CA ALA A 114 -4.97 5.35 10.80
C ALA A 114 -5.04 4.05 10.00
N GLY A 115 -6.16 3.38 10.09
CA GLY A 115 -6.46 2.16 9.34
C GLY A 115 -7.55 2.36 8.29
N ALA A 116 -8.17 1.25 7.89
CA ALA A 116 -9.28 1.20 6.94
C ALA A 116 -10.51 2.04 7.37
N GLU A 117 -10.63 2.33 8.66
CA GLU A 117 -11.75 3.09 9.24
C GLU A 117 -11.93 4.47 8.61
N LEU A 118 -10.83 5.20 8.34
CA LEU A 118 -10.93 6.52 7.70
C LEU A 118 -11.54 6.43 6.30
N THR A 119 -11.18 5.41 5.54
CA THR A 119 -11.75 5.18 4.20
C THR A 119 -13.26 4.89 4.31
N ILE A 120 -13.66 4.03 5.25
CA ILE A 120 -15.07 3.71 5.48
C ILE A 120 -15.84 4.96 5.91
N GLN A 121 -15.30 5.76 6.82
CA GLN A 121 -15.90 7.02 7.25
C GLN A 121 -16.04 8.02 6.11
N GLY A 122 -15.01 8.14 5.25
CA GLY A 122 -15.05 9.01 4.06
C GLY A 122 -16.19 8.67 3.10
N PHE A 123 -16.37 7.40 2.80
CA PHE A 123 -17.52 6.95 1.99
C PHE A 123 -18.85 7.16 2.71
N THR A 124 -18.92 6.83 4.00
CA THR A 124 -20.14 6.95 4.79
C THR A 124 -20.60 8.40 4.94
N ALA A 125 -19.67 9.34 5.06
CA ALA A 125 -19.97 10.77 5.12
C ALA A 125 -20.68 11.28 3.84
N THR A 126 -20.36 10.67 2.69
CA THR A 126 -20.95 11.10 1.41
C THR A 126 -22.21 10.32 1.03
N TYR A 127 -22.23 9.01 1.24
CA TYR A 127 -23.32 8.13 0.77
C TYR A 127 -24.25 7.61 1.87
N GLY A 128 -23.92 7.88 3.13
CA GLY A 128 -24.68 7.37 4.28
C GLY A 128 -24.25 5.96 4.69
N GLY A 129 -24.91 5.43 5.74
CA GLY A 129 -24.47 4.22 6.44
C GLY A 129 -24.49 2.93 5.61
N TRP A 130 -25.29 2.84 4.56
CA TRP A 130 -25.37 1.63 3.73
C TRP A 130 -24.06 1.28 3.02
N VAL A 131 -23.28 2.30 2.66
CA VAL A 131 -22.02 2.10 1.92
C VAL A 131 -20.91 1.52 2.80
N SER A 132 -21.01 1.60 4.13
CA SER A 132 -20.03 1.06 5.06
C SER A 132 -19.83 -0.44 4.88
N ILE A 133 -20.92 -1.19 4.69
CA ILE A 133 -20.90 -2.64 4.45
C ILE A 133 -20.19 -2.94 3.14
N PHE A 134 -20.54 -2.22 2.07
CA PHE A 134 -19.88 -2.39 0.77
C PHE A 134 -18.38 -2.09 0.84
N THR A 135 -18.01 -0.98 1.48
CA THR A 135 -16.60 -0.58 1.62
C THR A 135 -15.81 -1.58 2.47
N ALA A 136 -16.40 -2.07 3.57
CA ALA A 136 -15.79 -3.09 4.40
C ALA A 136 -15.53 -4.40 3.61
N ILE A 137 -16.52 -4.86 2.83
CA ILE A 137 -16.35 -6.03 1.96
C ILE A 137 -15.25 -5.79 0.91
N ALA A 138 -15.23 -4.64 0.26
CA ALA A 138 -14.20 -4.30 -0.72
C ALA A 138 -12.79 -4.33 -0.11
N LEU A 139 -12.62 -3.74 1.08
CA LEU A 139 -11.35 -3.74 1.81
C LEU A 139 -10.95 -5.16 2.25
N CYS A 140 -11.90 -5.99 2.68
CA CYS A 140 -11.65 -7.41 2.96
C CYS A 140 -11.16 -8.15 1.70
N CYS A 141 -11.77 -7.91 0.53
CA CYS A 141 -11.34 -8.50 -0.72
C CYS A 141 -9.91 -8.07 -1.10
N PHE A 142 -9.56 -6.79 -0.92
CA PHE A 142 -8.21 -6.30 -1.15
C PHE A 142 -7.19 -6.95 -0.21
N ALA A 143 -7.49 -7.00 1.09
CA ALA A 143 -6.63 -7.67 2.07
C ALA A 143 -6.45 -9.16 1.75
N PHE A 144 -7.52 -9.83 1.35
CA PHE A 144 -7.48 -11.25 0.98
C PHE A 144 -6.63 -11.50 -0.28
N SER A 145 -6.78 -10.67 -1.32
CA SER A 145 -5.95 -10.80 -2.53
C SER A 145 -4.47 -10.56 -2.24
N THR A 146 -4.15 -9.58 -1.41
CA THR A 146 -2.77 -9.31 -0.95
C THR A 146 -2.21 -10.50 -0.17
N THR A 147 -3.00 -11.08 0.73
CA THR A 147 -2.59 -12.26 1.49
C THR A 147 -2.27 -13.45 0.58
N ILE A 148 -3.05 -13.68 -0.47
CA ILE A 148 -2.79 -14.73 -1.47
C ILE A 148 -1.48 -14.43 -2.23
N GLY A 149 -1.28 -13.20 -2.68
CA GLY A 149 -0.07 -12.78 -3.40
C GLY A 149 1.19 -12.99 -2.58
N TRP A 150 1.21 -12.53 -1.35
CA TRP A 150 2.35 -12.72 -0.45
C TRP A 150 2.57 -14.19 -0.07
N GLY A 151 1.50 -14.98 0.03
CA GLY A 151 1.59 -16.44 0.18
C GLY A 151 2.29 -17.11 -1.01
N LEU A 152 2.02 -16.64 -2.23
CA LEU A 152 2.72 -17.10 -3.43
C LEU A 152 4.22 -16.76 -3.37
N TYR A 153 4.58 -15.51 -3.04
CA TYR A 153 5.97 -15.10 -2.93
C TYR A 153 6.73 -15.94 -1.91
N GLY A 154 6.17 -16.09 -0.71
CA GLY A 154 6.77 -16.91 0.33
C GLY A 154 6.90 -18.37 -0.07
N SER A 155 5.89 -18.95 -0.73
CA SER A 155 5.94 -20.36 -1.17
C SER A 155 7.03 -20.58 -2.23
N ARG A 156 7.23 -19.64 -3.15
CA ARG A 156 8.31 -19.71 -4.15
C ARG A 156 9.69 -19.58 -3.52
N CYS A 157 9.86 -18.69 -2.55
CA CYS A 157 11.12 -18.58 -1.82
C CYS A 157 11.45 -19.86 -1.02
N ILE A 158 10.47 -20.42 -0.31
CA ILE A 158 10.65 -21.66 0.45
C ILE A 158 10.90 -22.86 -0.47
N GLU A 159 10.20 -22.94 -1.60
CA GLU A 159 10.44 -23.95 -2.62
C GLU A 159 11.88 -23.92 -3.14
N PHE A 160 12.38 -22.72 -3.44
CA PHE A 160 13.75 -22.52 -3.91
C PHE A 160 14.79 -22.96 -2.87
N LEU A 161 14.58 -22.65 -1.60
CA LEU A 161 15.56 -22.94 -0.54
C LEU A 161 15.52 -24.41 -0.06
N PHE A 162 14.32 -24.99 0.06
CA PHE A 162 14.10 -26.28 0.75
C PHE A 162 13.34 -27.32 -0.10
N GLY A 163 12.97 -26.96 -1.32
CA GLY A 163 12.28 -27.85 -2.25
C GLY A 163 10.75 -27.87 -2.04
N THR A 164 10.06 -28.53 -2.99
CA THR A 164 8.59 -28.52 -3.11
C THR A 164 7.83 -29.11 -1.91
N LYS A 165 8.46 -30.02 -1.17
CA LYS A 165 7.83 -30.67 0.01
C LYS A 165 7.54 -29.72 1.16
N THR A 166 8.25 -28.60 1.23
CA THR A 166 8.13 -27.59 2.30
C THR A 166 7.01 -26.58 2.06
N ILE A 167 6.41 -26.55 0.86
CA ILE A 167 5.33 -25.61 0.53
C ILE A 167 4.12 -25.83 1.46
N ARG A 168 3.70 -27.09 1.67
CA ARG A 168 2.52 -27.40 2.50
C ARG A 168 2.68 -26.94 3.95
N PRO A 169 3.74 -27.33 4.69
CA PRO A 169 3.93 -26.87 6.06
C PRO A 169 4.09 -25.33 6.13
N PHE A 170 4.77 -24.71 5.15
CA PHE A 170 4.86 -23.26 5.07
C PHE A 170 3.49 -22.60 4.97
N MET A 171 2.61 -23.07 4.08
CA MET A 171 1.27 -22.49 3.91
C MET A 171 0.40 -22.64 5.17
N ILE A 172 0.56 -23.71 5.91
CA ILE A 172 -0.13 -23.89 7.21
C ILE A 172 0.35 -22.83 8.21
N VAL A 173 1.68 -22.68 8.38
CA VAL A 173 2.26 -21.69 9.27
C VAL A 173 1.88 -20.28 8.85
N TYR A 174 1.96 -19.98 7.54
CA TYR A 174 1.59 -18.70 6.97
C TYR A 174 0.14 -18.31 7.31
N SER A 175 -0.81 -19.24 7.13
CA SER A 175 -2.22 -19.02 7.46
C SER A 175 -2.43 -18.77 8.96
N LEU A 176 -1.74 -19.51 9.82
CA LEU A 176 -1.80 -19.29 11.27
C LEU A 176 -1.22 -17.93 11.67
N VAL A 177 -0.09 -17.53 11.08
CA VAL A 177 0.54 -16.22 11.32
C VAL A 177 -0.36 -15.09 10.85
N ALA A 178 -1.07 -15.25 9.72
CA ALA A 178 -2.03 -14.25 9.25
C ALA A 178 -3.18 -14.02 10.27
N ILE A 179 -3.68 -15.10 10.88
CA ILE A 179 -4.70 -15.01 11.94
C ILE A 179 -4.13 -14.32 13.19
N LEU A 180 -2.92 -14.71 13.62
CA LEU A 180 -2.26 -14.08 14.76
C LEU A 180 -1.98 -12.59 14.50
N GLY A 181 -1.58 -12.23 13.29
CA GLY A 181 -1.33 -10.85 12.88
C GLY A 181 -2.55 -9.94 13.05
N ALA A 182 -3.76 -10.48 12.91
CA ALA A 182 -5.00 -9.73 13.12
C ALA A 182 -5.22 -9.30 14.58
N THR A 183 -4.48 -9.86 15.54
CA THR A 183 -4.60 -9.56 16.98
C THR A 183 -3.46 -8.69 17.53
N VAL A 184 -2.43 -8.44 16.71
CA VAL A 184 -1.24 -7.68 17.10
C VAL A 184 -1.46 -6.19 16.87
N ASP A 185 -0.80 -5.35 17.68
CA ASP A 185 -0.82 -3.90 17.51
C ASP A 185 -0.35 -3.47 16.11
N LEU A 186 -1.13 -2.59 15.47
CA LEU A 186 -0.89 -2.14 14.10
C LEU A 186 0.45 -1.40 13.96
N GLY A 187 0.86 -0.62 14.95
CA GLY A 187 2.13 0.12 14.94
C GLY A 187 3.33 -0.82 14.96
N LEU A 188 3.25 -1.88 15.78
CA LEU A 188 4.28 -2.91 15.85
C LEU A 188 4.38 -3.67 14.52
N LEU A 189 3.23 -4.08 13.95
CA LEU A 189 3.21 -4.77 12.64
C LEU A 189 3.86 -3.93 11.54
N TRP A 190 3.56 -2.62 11.50
CA TRP A 190 4.18 -1.71 10.54
C TRP A 190 5.70 -1.63 10.73
N SER A 191 6.18 -1.56 11.97
CA SER A 191 7.62 -1.48 12.26
C SER A 191 8.36 -2.76 11.83
N ILE A 192 7.74 -3.92 12.06
CA ILE A 192 8.26 -5.22 11.59
C ILE A 192 8.30 -5.26 10.06
N ALA A 193 7.20 -4.92 9.40
CA ALA A 193 7.09 -4.95 7.94
C ALA A 193 8.09 -3.99 7.27
N GLU A 194 8.24 -2.77 7.77
CA GLU A 194 9.21 -1.79 7.26
C GLU A 194 10.65 -2.31 7.38
N THR A 195 10.98 -2.98 8.48
CA THR A 195 12.31 -3.57 8.71
C THR A 195 12.61 -4.68 7.71
N PHE A 196 11.69 -5.62 7.54
CA PHE A 196 11.88 -6.74 6.60
C PHE A 196 11.88 -6.26 5.15
N ASN A 197 11.07 -5.29 4.76
CA ASN A 197 11.11 -4.68 3.44
C ASN A 197 12.47 -4.03 3.16
N GLY A 198 13.03 -3.32 4.13
CA GLY A 198 14.39 -2.78 4.03
C GLY A 198 15.45 -3.87 3.80
N LEU A 199 15.35 -4.98 4.52
CA LEU A 199 16.26 -6.12 4.36
C LEU A 199 16.09 -6.82 3.01
N MET A 200 14.87 -6.94 2.49
CA MET A 200 14.57 -7.54 1.19
C MET A 200 15.08 -6.66 0.02
N SER A 201 15.01 -5.35 0.17
CA SER A 201 15.44 -4.43 -0.89
C SER A 201 16.94 -4.46 -1.14
N ILE A 202 17.78 -4.72 -0.14
CA ILE A 202 19.25 -4.72 -0.28
C ILE A 202 19.72 -5.73 -1.34
N PRO A 203 19.45 -7.04 -1.21
CA PRO A 203 19.93 -8.02 -2.19
C PRO A 203 19.29 -7.81 -3.56
N ASN A 204 18.03 -7.40 -3.62
CA ASN A 204 17.36 -7.15 -4.91
C ASN A 204 17.99 -5.97 -5.66
N LEU A 205 18.23 -4.84 -4.99
CA LEU A 205 18.84 -3.67 -5.62
C LEU A 205 20.27 -3.98 -6.10
N ILE A 206 21.04 -4.77 -5.35
CA ILE A 206 22.37 -5.24 -5.80
C ILE A 206 22.22 -6.07 -7.08
N ALA A 207 21.29 -7.02 -7.11
CA ALA A 207 21.05 -7.86 -8.28
C ALA A 207 20.61 -7.04 -9.50
N VAL A 208 19.66 -6.12 -9.33
CA VAL A 208 19.20 -5.23 -10.40
C VAL A 208 20.34 -4.35 -10.92
N PHE A 209 21.15 -3.80 -10.04
CA PHE A 209 22.30 -2.97 -10.44
C PHE A 209 23.33 -3.77 -11.23
N LEU A 210 23.66 -4.98 -10.80
CA LEU A 210 24.61 -5.85 -11.50
C LEU A 210 24.10 -6.32 -12.87
N LEU A 211 22.77 -6.50 -13.00
CA LEU A 211 22.13 -6.98 -14.24
C LEU A 211 21.73 -5.83 -15.18
N SER A 212 21.81 -4.58 -14.76
CA SER A 212 21.37 -3.42 -15.55
C SER A 212 22.20 -3.16 -16.82
N GLY A 213 23.36 -3.81 -16.97
CA GLY A 213 24.25 -3.71 -18.14
C GLY A 213 24.10 -4.83 -19.16
N THR A 214 23.17 -5.78 -18.91
CA THR A 214 22.86 -6.87 -19.81
C THR A 214 21.56 -6.60 -20.57
#